data_99f1a2a299e5d604a14766e1fdb85516
#
_entry.id   99f1a2a299e5d604a14766e1fdb85516
#
_cell.length_a   1.000
_cell.length_b   1.000
_cell.length_c   1.000
_cell.angle_alpha   90.00
_cell.angle_beta   90.00
_cell.angle_gamma   90.00
#
_symmetry.space_group_name_H-M   'P 1'
#
loop_
_entity.id
_entity.type
_entity.pdbx_description
1 polymer ?
#
loop_
_entity_poly.entity_id
_entity_poly.type
_entity_poly.pdbx_seq_one_letter_code
_entity_poly.pdbx_strand_id
1 'polypeptide(L)'
;MRMFAQVWVEEATRKIRFKPDRAAVARELLGHIQDLQEKYKGQGLSPYDAEMQATEDMGDPAAIADELGRLHRPYWGWLWRLSQWTLGILLAWAVITGIGYVRNLLEYPAAEAELPQLPEAVESNGAWTRRLLEHWDMEGSVDLGGYRFTAPLAYLQEITYEGPEDYTPLQYQLTVCLRASTWRFWEPISAAQYMVLSHDAADSAGTRYGRWEPGLFSEETHRHYFCNTYGDGPLAVWYAIELDIKDGEMPDWVDIPIGYGAESLRVNFKEGVVEP
;
A
#
# COMPACT_ATOMS: atom_id res chain seq x y z
N MET A 1 2.27 -59.75 -16.75
CA MET A 1 3.43 -59.82 -17.66
C MET A 1 3.68 -58.39 -18.12
N ARG A 2 4.84 -57.75 -17.84
CA ARG A 2 5.13 -56.40 -18.34
C ARG A 2 5.42 -56.52 -19.85
N MET A 3 4.83 -55.64 -20.67
CA MET A 3 5.08 -55.55 -22.09
C MET A 3 6.52 -55.07 -22.35
N PHE A 4 7.15 -55.53 -23.43
CA PHE A 4 8.53 -55.17 -23.79
C PHE A 4 8.71 -53.64 -23.84
N ALA A 5 7.77 -52.95 -24.45
CA ALA A 5 7.77 -51.49 -24.53
C ALA A 5 7.86 -50.78 -23.16
N GLN A 6 7.17 -51.31 -22.14
CA GLN A 6 7.22 -50.73 -20.80
C GLN A 6 8.59 -50.90 -20.13
N VAL A 7 9.18 -52.09 -20.28
CA VAL A 7 10.52 -52.38 -19.73
C VAL A 7 11.56 -51.50 -20.40
N TRP A 8 11.49 -51.37 -21.71
CA TRP A 8 12.38 -50.51 -22.50
C TRP A 8 12.28 -49.05 -22.07
N VAL A 9 11.06 -48.50 -21.92
CA VAL A 9 10.84 -47.11 -21.50
C VAL A 9 11.29 -46.87 -20.05
N GLU A 10 11.06 -47.82 -19.14
CA GLU A 10 11.55 -47.73 -17.77
C GLU A 10 13.08 -47.60 -17.73
N GLU A 11 13.78 -48.41 -18.57
CA GLU A 11 15.24 -48.35 -18.66
C GLU A 11 15.72 -47.05 -19.31
N ALA A 12 15.13 -46.64 -20.43
CA ALA A 12 15.48 -45.44 -21.18
C ALA A 12 15.29 -44.16 -20.34
N THR A 13 14.31 -44.14 -19.40
CA THR A 13 14.04 -42.96 -18.56
C THR A 13 14.67 -43.06 -17.17
N ARG A 14 15.41 -44.11 -16.85
CA ARG A 14 15.97 -44.40 -15.52
C ARG A 14 16.82 -43.28 -14.96
N LYS A 15 17.61 -42.57 -15.78
CA LYS A 15 18.53 -41.52 -15.41
C LYS A 15 17.87 -40.12 -15.25
N ILE A 16 16.62 -39.97 -15.64
CA ILE A 16 15.86 -38.72 -15.41
C ILE A 16 15.44 -38.66 -13.92
N ARG A 17 16.08 -37.77 -13.16
CA ARG A 17 15.84 -37.65 -11.71
C ARG A 17 14.58 -36.85 -11.34
N PHE A 18 14.18 -35.91 -12.19
CA PHE A 18 12.99 -35.11 -11.95
C PHE A 18 11.74 -35.87 -12.38
N LYS A 19 10.93 -36.33 -11.44
CA LYS A 19 9.78 -37.23 -11.70
C LYS A 19 8.78 -36.73 -12.74
N PRO A 20 8.39 -35.42 -12.78
CA PRO A 20 7.47 -34.94 -13.80
C PRO A 20 8.03 -35.07 -15.22
N ASP A 21 9.30 -34.71 -15.45
CA ASP A 21 9.95 -34.85 -16.74
C ASP A 21 10.05 -36.32 -17.14
N ARG A 22 10.44 -37.17 -16.20
CA ARG A 22 10.50 -38.61 -16.42
C ARG A 22 9.16 -39.17 -16.88
N ALA A 23 8.04 -38.75 -16.26
CA ALA A 23 6.71 -39.21 -16.64
C ALA A 23 6.26 -38.65 -18.01
N ALA A 24 6.67 -37.42 -18.36
CA ALA A 24 6.39 -36.84 -19.66
C ALA A 24 7.14 -37.56 -20.78
N VAL A 25 8.45 -37.72 -20.62
CA VAL A 25 9.31 -38.41 -21.58
C VAL A 25 8.90 -39.89 -21.74
N ALA A 26 8.55 -40.55 -20.62
CA ALA A 26 8.06 -41.93 -20.69
C ALA A 26 6.79 -42.08 -21.54
N ARG A 27 5.85 -41.12 -21.44
CA ARG A 27 4.64 -41.11 -22.26
C ARG A 27 4.93 -40.89 -23.74
N GLU A 28 5.85 -39.99 -24.04
CA GLU A 28 6.28 -39.65 -25.38
C GLU A 28 6.94 -40.89 -26.06
N LEU A 29 7.90 -41.52 -25.37
CA LEU A 29 8.56 -42.72 -25.85
C LEU A 29 7.60 -43.87 -26.05
N LEU A 30 6.64 -44.09 -25.14
CA LEU A 30 5.58 -45.08 -25.32
C LEU A 30 4.71 -44.78 -26.55
N GLY A 31 4.37 -43.51 -26.80
CA GLY A 31 3.66 -43.09 -28.00
C GLY A 31 4.41 -43.49 -29.27
N HIS A 32 5.70 -43.17 -29.35
CA HIS A 32 6.54 -43.53 -30.50
C HIS A 32 6.63 -45.03 -30.72
N ILE A 33 6.79 -45.84 -29.66
CA ILE A 33 6.78 -47.30 -29.78
C ILE A 33 5.41 -47.79 -30.28
N GLN A 34 4.31 -47.20 -29.82
CA GLN A 34 2.96 -47.55 -30.27
C GLN A 34 2.76 -47.25 -31.76
N ASP A 35 3.20 -46.08 -32.20
CA ASP A 35 3.13 -45.68 -33.62
C ASP A 35 3.93 -46.64 -34.51
N LEU A 36 5.14 -47.03 -34.09
CA LEU A 36 5.95 -48.03 -34.79
C LEU A 36 5.28 -49.42 -34.78
N GLN A 37 4.70 -49.83 -33.66
CA GLN A 37 3.97 -51.10 -33.54
C GLN A 37 2.77 -51.17 -34.48
N GLU A 38 2.01 -50.05 -34.59
CA GLU A 38 0.88 -50.01 -35.53
C GLU A 38 1.34 -50.09 -36.98
N LYS A 39 2.43 -49.41 -37.32
CA LYS A 39 3.05 -49.50 -38.63
C LYS A 39 3.42 -50.97 -38.98
N TYR A 40 4.04 -51.70 -38.06
CA TYR A 40 4.44 -53.06 -38.27
C TYR A 40 3.26 -54.05 -38.32
N LYS A 41 2.22 -53.85 -37.55
CA LYS A 41 0.96 -54.59 -37.67
C LYS A 41 0.32 -54.36 -39.04
N GLY A 42 0.36 -53.16 -39.59
CA GLY A 42 -0.11 -52.80 -40.92
C GLY A 42 0.68 -53.53 -42.01
N GLN A 43 1.91 -53.98 -41.75
CA GLN A 43 2.76 -54.77 -42.61
C GLN A 43 2.53 -56.31 -42.48
N GLY A 44 1.63 -56.71 -41.56
CA GLY A 44 1.23 -58.12 -41.39
C GLY A 44 1.98 -58.85 -40.28
N LEU A 45 2.77 -58.18 -39.44
CA LEU A 45 3.42 -58.85 -38.31
C LEU A 45 2.40 -59.14 -37.20
N SER A 46 2.67 -60.18 -36.42
CA SER A 46 1.87 -60.46 -35.22
C SER A 46 2.03 -59.32 -34.21
N PRO A 47 1.05 -59.06 -33.29
CA PRO A 47 1.18 -58.01 -32.25
C PRO A 47 2.44 -58.15 -31.40
N TYR A 48 2.91 -59.37 -31.17
CA TYR A 48 4.12 -59.62 -30.38
C TYR A 48 5.39 -59.29 -31.19
N ASP A 49 5.46 -59.71 -32.44
CA ASP A 49 6.62 -59.47 -33.33
C ASP A 49 6.70 -57.96 -33.66
N ALA A 50 5.55 -57.29 -33.82
CA ALA A 50 5.46 -55.85 -34.05
C ALA A 50 5.96 -55.04 -32.85
N GLU A 51 5.66 -55.48 -31.60
CA GLU A 51 6.19 -54.82 -30.39
C GLU A 51 7.70 -55.03 -30.27
N MET A 52 8.18 -56.23 -30.52
CA MET A 52 9.59 -56.54 -30.47
C MET A 52 10.40 -55.75 -31.50
N GLN A 53 9.92 -55.73 -32.77
CA GLN A 53 10.55 -54.95 -33.83
C GLN A 53 10.53 -53.44 -33.56
N ALA A 54 9.42 -52.89 -33.02
CA ALA A 54 9.30 -51.48 -32.64
C ALA A 54 10.30 -51.10 -31.55
N THR A 55 10.50 -51.96 -30.54
CA THR A 55 11.48 -51.69 -29.46
C THR A 55 12.93 -51.84 -29.95
N GLU A 56 13.18 -52.75 -30.92
CA GLU A 56 14.50 -52.90 -31.54
C GLU A 56 14.87 -51.67 -32.37
N ASP A 57 13.94 -51.10 -33.15
CA ASP A 57 14.13 -49.90 -33.94
C ASP A 57 14.37 -48.64 -33.07
N MET A 58 13.87 -48.60 -31.84
CA MET A 58 14.16 -47.54 -30.89
C MET A 58 15.60 -47.55 -30.38
N GLY A 59 16.35 -48.64 -30.61
CA GLY A 59 17.75 -48.75 -30.24
C GLY A 59 18.02 -49.14 -28.78
N ASP A 60 19.25 -48.93 -28.32
CA ASP A 60 19.66 -49.33 -26.98
C ASP A 60 19.10 -48.36 -25.91
N PRO A 61 18.24 -48.83 -25.01
CA PRO A 61 17.64 -48.00 -23.96
C PRO A 61 18.69 -47.42 -22.97
N ALA A 62 19.84 -48.08 -22.78
CA ALA A 62 20.88 -47.62 -21.89
C ALA A 62 21.60 -46.38 -22.46
N ALA A 63 21.88 -46.40 -23.77
CA ALA A 63 22.49 -45.26 -24.46
C ALA A 63 21.55 -44.04 -24.45
N ILE A 64 20.25 -44.25 -24.71
CA ILE A 64 19.22 -43.20 -24.64
C ILE A 64 19.08 -42.66 -23.21
N ALA A 65 19.14 -43.52 -22.19
CA ALA A 65 19.09 -43.08 -20.79
C ALA A 65 20.26 -42.13 -20.43
N ASP A 66 21.46 -42.35 -20.99
CA ASP A 66 22.60 -41.48 -20.78
C ASP A 66 22.42 -40.10 -21.40
N GLU A 67 21.85 -40.04 -22.60
CA GLU A 67 21.57 -38.80 -23.30
C GLU A 67 20.45 -38.01 -22.61
N LEU A 68 19.33 -38.66 -22.32
CA LEU A 68 18.19 -38.06 -21.61
C LEU A 68 18.59 -37.55 -20.21
N GLY A 69 19.45 -38.29 -19.50
CA GLY A 69 19.97 -37.86 -18.20
C GLY A 69 20.85 -36.62 -18.26
N ARG A 70 21.52 -36.36 -19.38
CA ARG A 70 22.29 -35.10 -19.60
C ARG A 70 21.39 -33.92 -19.95
N LEU A 71 20.34 -34.14 -20.74
CA LEU A 71 19.40 -33.12 -21.18
C LEU A 71 18.45 -32.68 -20.02
N HIS A 72 17.89 -33.68 -19.31
CA HIS A 72 16.92 -33.45 -18.24
C HIS A 72 17.60 -33.27 -16.87
N ARG A 73 18.34 -32.18 -16.69
CA ARG A 73 19.00 -31.87 -15.43
C ARG A 73 17.97 -31.46 -14.36
N PRO A 74 17.98 -32.09 -13.17
CA PRO A 74 16.90 -31.92 -12.17
C PRO A 74 16.74 -30.51 -11.64
N TYR A 75 17.81 -29.69 -11.64
CA TYR A 75 17.76 -28.34 -11.13
C TYR A 75 16.86 -27.41 -11.96
N TRP A 76 16.74 -27.62 -13.28
CA TRP A 76 15.84 -26.83 -14.12
C TRP A 76 14.38 -27.09 -13.77
N GLY A 77 14.01 -28.33 -13.52
CA GLY A 77 12.65 -28.68 -13.09
C GLY A 77 12.29 -28.10 -11.72
N TRP A 78 13.25 -28.11 -10.78
CA TRP A 78 13.07 -27.48 -9.48
C TRP A 78 12.98 -25.96 -9.56
N LEU A 79 13.84 -25.33 -10.37
CA LEU A 79 13.80 -23.87 -10.58
C LEU A 79 12.45 -23.44 -11.17
N TRP A 80 11.94 -24.17 -12.15
CA TRP A 80 10.63 -23.91 -12.74
C TRP A 80 9.49 -24.05 -11.72
N ARG A 81 9.49 -25.08 -10.88
CA ARG A 81 8.52 -25.21 -9.79
C ARG A 81 8.64 -24.09 -8.75
N LEU A 82 9.86 -23.74 -8.36
CA LEU A 82 10.09 -22.64 -7.44
C LEU A 82 9.51 -21.34 -7.99
N SER A 83 9.74 -21.04 -9.26
CA SER A 83 9.18 -19.82 -9.90
C SER A 83 7.65 -19.81 -9.90
N GLN A 84 6.99 -20.96 -10.11
CA GLN A 84 5.53 -21.06 -10.01
C GLN A 84 5.02 -20.81 -8.58
N TRP A 85 5.69 -21.37 -7.57
CA TRP A 85 5.35 -21.11 -6.17
C TRP A 85 5.54 -19.66 -5.80
N THR A 86 6.66 -19.05 -6.21
CA THR A 86 6.94 -17.64 -6.00
C THR A 86 5.86 -16.75 -6.64
N LEU A 87 5.50 -17.04 -7.90
CA LEU A 87 4.43 -16.31 -8.58
C LEU A 87 3.08 -16.47 -7.85
N GLY A 88 2.76 -17.69 -7.40
CA GLY A 88 1.53 -17.93 -6.64
C GLY A 88 1.48 -17.15 -5.33
N ILE A 89 2.60 -17.09 -4.60
CA ILE A 89 2.72 -16.31 -3.36
C ILE A 89 2.56 -14.81 -3.65
N LEU A 90 3.22 -14.29 -4.69
CA LEU A 90 3.11 -12.88 -5.08
C LEU A 90 1.69 -12.50 -5.50
N LEU A 91 1.01 -13.38 -6.24
CA LEU A 91 -0.39 -13.17 -6.61
C LEU A 91 -1.31 -13.19 -5.40
N ALA A 92 -1.12 -14.14 -4.48
CA ALA A 92 -1.89 -14.20 -3.24
C ALA A 92 -1.67 -12.94 -2.39
N TRP A 93 -0.43 -12.49 -2.25
CA TRP A 93 -0.10 -11.26 -1.56
C TRP A 93 -0.75 -10.03 -2.23
N ALA A 94 -0.66 -9.92 -3.56
CA ALA A 94 -1.30 -8.83 -4.32
C ALA A 94 -2.83 -8.82 -4.17
N VAL A 95 -3.47 -10.00 -4.13
CA VAL A 95 -4.93 -10.11 -3.90
C VAL A 95 -5.27 -9.66 -2.47
N ILE A 96 -4.53 -10.11 -1.45
CA ILE A 96 -4.79 -9.77 -0.05
C ILE A 96 -4.66 -8.26 0.16
N THR A 97 -3.58 -7.64 -0.35
CA THR A 97 -3.36 -6.20 -0.25
C THR A 97 -4.39 -5.41 -1.07
N GLY A 98 -4.73 -5.90 -2.28
CA GLY A 98 -5.72 -5.30 -3.16
C GLY A 98 -7.14 -5.32 -2.59
N ILE A 99 -7.54 -6.37 -1.87
CA ILE A 99 -8.86 -6.44 -1.20
C ILE A 99 -8.97 -5.34 -0.14
N GLY A 100 -7.92 -5.13 0.67
CA GLY A 100 -7.88 -4.06 1.66
C GLY A 100 -8.04 -2.68 1.02
N TYR A 101 -7.32 -2.43 -0.06
CA TYR A 101 -7.39 -1.18 -0.82
C TYR A 101 -8.79 -0.94 -1.42
N VAL A 102 -9.35 -1.96 -2.10
CA VAL A 102 -10.71 -1.86 -2.69
C VAL A 102 -11.77 -1.65 -1.62
N ARG A 103 -11.64 -2.30 -0.46
CA ARG A 103 -12.56 -2.08 0.66
C ARG A 103 -12.51 -0.63 1.14
N ASN A 104 -11.31 -0.07 1.34
CA ASN A 104 -11.15 1.32 1.75
C ASN A 104 -11.73 2.29 0.70
N LEU A 105 -11.51 2.03 -0.60
CA LEU A 105 -12.12 2.80 -1.69
C LEU A 105 -13.66 2.78 -1.65
N LEU A 106 -14.25 1.64 -1.30
CA LEU A 106 -15.71 1.50 -1.21
C LEU A 106 -16.29 2.12 0.06
N GLU A 107 -15.56 2.07 1.16
CA GLU A 107 -15.98 2.67 2.44
C GLU A 107 -15.83 4.20 2.45
N TYR A 108 -14.84 4.75 1.72
CA TYR A 108 -14.49 6.18 1.74
C TYR A 108 -14.34 6.79 0.34
N PRO A 109 -15.38 6.74 -0.52
CA PRO A 109 -15.24 7.15 -1.92
C PRO A 109 -15.11 8.66 -2.13
N ALA A 110 -15.46 9.50 -1.14
CA ALA A 110 -15.62 10.94 -1.34
C ALA A 110 -14.48 11.80 -0.80
N ALA A 111 -13.67 11.29 0.10
CA ALA A 111 -12.69 12.09 0.85
C ALA A 111 -11.50 12.61 0.01
N GLU A 112 -11.25 12.05 -1.15
CA GLU A 112 -10.16 12.51 -2.02
C GLU A 112 -10.49 13.75 -2.83
N ALA A 113 -11.77 14.06 -3.02
CA ALA A 113 -12.24 15.06 -3.97
C ALA A 113 -12.71 16.39 -3.35
N GLU A 114 -13.06 16.40 -2.06
CA GLU A 114 -13.58 17.60 -1.43
C GLU A 114 -12.44 18.42 -0.81
N LEU A 115 -12.09 19.53 -1.46
CA LEU A 115 -11.32 20.59 -0.84
C LEU A 115 -12.10 21.12 0.39
N PRO A 116 -11.41 21.44 1.49
CA PRO A 116 -12.06 22.09 2.62
C PRO A 116 -12.73 23.37 2.14
N GLN A 117 -14.02 23.47 2.42
CA GLN A 117 -14.76 24.67 2.07
C GLN A 117 -14.47 25.76 3.12
N LEU A 118 -14.31 26.98 2.65
CA LEU A 118 -14.25 28.13 3.54
C LEU A 118 -15.56 28.19 4.35
N PRO A 119 -15.52 28.33 5.69
CA PRO A 119 -16.72 28.44 6.50
C PRO A 119 -17.56 29.66 6.10
N GLU A 120 -18.84 29.63 6.39
CA GLU A 120 -19.71 30.78 6.19
C GLU A 120 -19.18 32.01 6.96
N ALA A 121 -19.40 33.19 6.44
CA ALA A 121 -18.91 34.43 7.05
C ALA A 121 -19.35 34.58 8.51
N VAL A 122 -20.54 34.08 8.85
CA VAL A 122 -21.05 33.97 10.22
C VAL A 122 -21.81 32.65 10.34
N GLU A 123 -21.36 31.85 11.29
CA GLU A 123 -22.02 30.58 11.64
C GLU A 123 -22.46 30.63 13.09
N SER A 124 -23.73 30.39 13.38
CA SER A 124 -24.24 30.34 14.74
C SER A 124 -24.88 29.00 15.04
N ASN A 125 -24.46 28.38 16.14
CA ASN A 125 -25.00 27.11 16.63
C ASN A 125 -25.39 27.25 18.11
N GLY A 126 -26.58 27.76 18.35
CA GLY A 126 -27.10 27.97 19.71
C GLY A 126 -26.29 28.94 20.52
N ALA A 127 -25.47 28.47 21.45
CA ALA A 127 -24.66 29.33 22.34
C ALA A 127 -23.36 29.85 21.69
N TRP A 128 -22.97 29.34 20.54
CA TRP A 128 -21.72 29.70 19.87
C TRP A 128 -21.97 30.44 18.57
N THR A 129 -21.26 31.53 18.37
CA THR A 129 -21.19 32.25 17.10
C THR A 129 -19.74 32.30 16.66
N ARG A 130 -19.49 31.83 15.42
CA ARG A 130 -18.20 31.90 14.76
C ARG A 130 -18.28 32.90 13.63
N ARG A 131 -17.35 33.82 13.60
CA ARG A 131 -17.25 34.83 12.56
C ARG A 131 -15.90 34.71 11.87
N LEU A 132 -15.91 34.46 10.56
CA LEU A 132 -14.72 34.44 9.73
C LEU A 132 -14.15 35.84 9.65
N LEU A 133 -12.87 36.00 10.05
CA LEU A 133 -12.16 37.27 10.01
C LEU A 133 -11.27 37.38 8.78
N GLU A 134 -10.48 36.34 8.51
CA GLU A 134 -9.50 36.32 7.43
C GLU A 134 -9.27 34.90 6.95
N HIS A 135 -8.79 34.73 5.71
CA HIS A 135 -8.39 33.44 5.16
C HIS A 135 -7.20 33.60 4.22
N TRP A 136 -6.45 32.51 4.05
CA TRP A 136 -5.27 32.41 3.21
C TRP A 136 -5.37 31.16 2.33
N ASP A 137 -5.21 31.38 1.03
CA ASP A 137 -4.94 30.32 0.09
C ASP A 137 -3.42 30.06 0.09
N MET A 138 -3.04 28.83 0.37
CA MET A 138 -1.65 28.46 0.57
C MET A 138 -1.16 27.58 -0.58
N GLU A 139 0.07 27.78 -1.02
CA GLU A 139 0.72 26.99 -2.03
C GLU A 139 1.89 26.19 -1.45
N GLY A 140 2.30 25.14 -2.15
CA GLY A 140 3.43 24.30 -1.78
C GLY A 140 3.04 22.94 -1.21
N SER A 141 4.05 22.11 -1.06
CA SER A 141 3.92 20.77 -0.48
C SER A 141 5.24 20.31 0.11
N VAL A 142 5.16 19.50 1.15
CA VAL A 142 6.32 18.91 1.82
C VAL A 142 6.19 17.40 1.82
N ASP A 143 7.23 16.69 1.41
CA ASP A 143 7.26 15.21 1.41
C ASP A 143 8.00 14.74 2.68
N LEU A 144 7.26 14.17 3.64
CA LEU A 144 7.76 13.71 4.93
C LEU A 144 7.29 12.29 5.23
N GLY A 145 8.19 11.42 5.64
CA GLY A 145 7.85 10.06 6.08
C GLY A 145 7.12 9.19 5.06
N GLY A 146 7.21 9.52 3.76
CA GLY A 146 6.51 8.81 2.69
C GLY A 146 5.11 9.33 2.37
N TYR A 147 4.72 10.42 3.02
CA TYR A 147 3.48 11.16 2.77
C TYR A 147 3.80 12.55 2.23
N ARG A 148 2.91 13.04 1.36
CA ARG A 148 2.93 14.43 0.89
C ARG A 148 1.93 15.23 1.69
N PHE A 149 2.41 16.28 2.35
CA PHE A 149 1.61 17.21 3.12
C PHE A 149 1.40 18.50 2.33
N THR A 150 0.17 18.97 2.30
CA THR A 150 -0.23 20.28 1.72
C THR A 150 -1.20 20.95 2.68
N ALA A 151 -1.15 22.27 2.77
CA ALA A 151 -2.11 23.05 3.54
C ALA A 151 -2.74 24.11 2.63
N PRO A 152 -3.70 23.74 1.77
CA PRO A 152 -4.21 24.64 0.74
C PRO A 152 -5.04 25.81 1.28
N LEU A 153 -5.54 25.72 2.51
CA LEU A 153 -6.40 26.72 3.12
C LEU A 153 -6.08 26.88 4.60
N ALA A 154 -5.99 28.10 5.05
CA ALA A 154 -6.03 28.47 6.46
C ALA A 154 -7.00 29.62 6.66
N TYR A 155 -7.63 29.70 7.83
CA TYR A 155 -8.55 30.79 8.14
C TYR A 155 -8.58 31.10 9.64
N LEU A 156 -8.85 32.37 9.95
CA LEU A 156 -9.00 32.87 11.30
C LEU A 156 -10.48 33.15 11.57
N GLN A 157 -10.97 32.66 12.70
CA GLN A 157 -12.33 32.89 13.17
C GLN A 157 -12.31 33.52 14.56
N GLU A 158 -13.22 34.47 14.79
CA GLU A 158 -13.60 34.92 16.11
C GLU A 158 -14.73 34.03 16.62
N ILE A 159 -14.58 33.53 17.85
CA ILE A 159 -15.57 32.67 18.49
C ILE A 159 -16.14 33.41 19.69
N THR A 160 -17.45 33.61 19.67
CA THR A 160 -18.21 34.23 20.76
C THR A 160 -19.14 33.20 21.39
N TYR A 161 -19.19 33.16 22.68
CA TYR A 161 -20.09 32.27 23.44
C TYR A 161 -21.09 33.09 24.25
N GLU A 162 -22.37 32.79 24.03
CA GLU A 162 -23.49 33.40 24.77
C GLU A 162 -24.03 32.39 25.80
N GLY A 163 -23.24 32.05 26.81
CA GLY A 163 -23.58 31.05 27.83
C GLY A 163 -23.25 31.51 29.25
N PRO A 164 -23.33 30.62 30.26
CA PRO A 164 -23.01 30.96 31.65
C PRO A 164 -21.58 31.50 31.79
N GLU A 165 -21.42 32.50 32.68
CA GLU A 165 -20.19 33.31 32.86
C GLU A 165 -18.91 32.51 33.28
N ASP A 166 -19.05 31.24 33.65
CA ASP A 166 -17.93 30.41 34.12
C ASP A 166 -17.05 29.83 33.04
N TYR A 167 -17.37 30.03 31.76
CA TYR A 167 -16.61 29.51 30.63
C TYR A 167 -15.99 30.67 29.83
N THR A 168 -14.67 30.78 29.85
CA THR A 168 -13.94 31.74 29.01
C THR A 168 -13.75 31.11 27.63
N PRO A 169 -14.48 31.57 26.60
CA PRO A 169 -14.35 30.99 25.26
C PRO A 169 -12.99 31.35 24.66
N LEU A 170 -12.53 30.49 23.76
CA LEU A 170 -11.49 30.82 22.81
C LEU A 170 -11.96 32.02 22.00
N GLN A 171 -11.23 33.13 22.08
CA GLN A 171 -11.64 34.34 21.38
C GLN A 171 -11.31 34.31 19.91
N TYR A 172 -10.16 33.72 19.55
CA TYR A 172 -9.69 33.64 18.17
C TYR A 172 -9.12 32.24 17.88
N GLN A 173 -9.57 31.63 16.82
CA GLN A 173 -9.14 30.33 16.40
C GLN A 173 -8.58 30.37 14.98
N LEU A 174 -7.32 29.99 14.82
CA LEU A 174 -6.70 29.78 13.53
C LEU A 174 -6.87 28.31 13.16
N THR A 175 -7.50 28.04 12.04
CA THR A 175 -7.64 26.69 11.50
C THR A 175 -6.78 26.55 10.28
N VAL A 176 -5.91 25.54 10.28
CA VAL A 176 -5.10 25.14 9.14
C VAL A 176 -5.66 23.82 8.59
N CYS A 177 -6.12 23.85 7.34
CA CYS A 177 -6.60 22.66 6.65
C CYS A 177 -5.43 21.93 6.03
N LEU A 178 -4.98 20.87 6.68
CA LEU A 178 -3.85 20.07 6.27
C LEU A 178 -4.34 18.81 5.53
N ARG A 179 -3.73 18.50 4.40
CA ARG A 179 -3.94 17.25 3.67
C ARG A 179 -2.68 16.42 3.68
N ALA A 180 -2.77 15.20 4.17
CA ALA A 180 -1.74 14.18 3.97
C ALA A 180 -2.18 13.22 2.87
N SER A 181 -1.30 12.93 1.92
CA SER A 181 -1.57 12.00 0.83
C SER A 181 -0.38 11.08 0.57
N THR A 182 -0.64 9.87 0.07
CA THR A 182 0.41 8.93 -0.33
C THR A 182 0.01 8.18 -1.59
N TRP A 183 0.97 7.82 -2.44
CA TRP A 183 0.77 6.92 -3.56
C TRP A 183 0.95 5.45 -3.16
N ARG A 184 1.42 5.20 -1.94
CA ARG A 184 1.73 3.88 -1.39
C ARG A 184 0.47 3.21 -0.88
N PHE A 185 -0.30 2.60 -1.78
CA PHE A 185 -1.56 1.92 -1.45
C PHE A 185 -1.42 0.77 -0.43
N TRP A 186 -0.20 0.32 -0.13
CA TRP A 186 0.08 -0.69 0.89
C TRP A 186 0.33 -0.13 2.29
N GLU A 187 0.53 1.19 2.41
CA GLU A 187 0.67 1.87 3.70
C GLU A 187 -0.69 2.44 4.12
N PRO A 188 -1.10 2.20 5.37
CA PRO A 188 -2.36 2.76 5.84
C PRO A 188 -2.24 4.28 5.98
N ILE A 189 -3.15 5.02 5.35
CA ILE A 189 -3.18 6.48 5.46
C ILE A 189 -3.37 6.95 6.92
N SER A 190 -4.01 6.12 7.76
CA SER A 190 -4.13 6.37 9.20
C SER A 190 -2.79 6.52 9.92
N ALA A 191 -1.70 6.00 9.37
CA ALA A 191 -0.37 6.24 9.94
C ALA A 191 0.03 7.73 9.86
N ALA A 192 -0.40 8.47 8.84
CA ALA A 192 -0.20 9.91 8.76
C ALA A 192 -0.87 10.65 9.93
N GLN A 193 -1.98 10.14 10.45
CA GLN A 193 -2.67 10.71 11.60
C GLN A 193 -1.79 10.76 12.85
N TYR A 194 -1.07 9.68 13.12
CA TYR A 194 -0.14 9.62 14.25
C TYR A 194 1.05 10.57 14.09
N MET A 195 1.41 10.90 12.84
CA MET A 195 2.51 11.82 12.54
C MET A 195 2.14 13.27 12.88
N VAL A 196 0.87 13.64 12.77
CA VAL A 196 0.39 15.01 13.02
C VAL A 196 -0.05 15.22 14.48
N LEU A 197 -0.53 14.17 15.16
CA LEU A 197 -1.17 14.27 16.49
C LEU A 197 -0.22 14.32 17.67
N SER A 198 1.08 14.13 17.50
CA SER A 198 1.95 13.72 18.62
C SER A 198 2.80 14.82 19.25
N HIS A 199 2.80 16.04 18.72
CA HIS A 199 3.73 17.09 19.19
C HIS A 199 3.13 18.48 19.22
N ASP A 200 3.74 19.37 20.02
CA ASP A 200 3.33 20.76 20.18
C ASP A 200 3.76 21.59 18.95
N ALA A 201 2.82 22.30 18.34
CA ALA A 201 3.13 23.30 17.32
C ALA A 201 3.78 24.53 17.96
N ALA A 202 4.49 25.34 17.17
CA ALA A 202 5.09 26.58 17.62
C ALA A 202 4.90 27.67 16.56
N ASP A 203 4.79 28.94 17.00
CA ASP A 203 4.64 30.08 16.11
C ASP A 203 5.88 31.01 16.08
N SER A 204 5.82 32.03 15.23
CA SER A 204 6.86 33.03 15.06
C SER A 204 7.09 33.90 16.31
N ALA A 205 6.14 33.97 17.23
CA ALA A 205 6.23 34.67 18.49
C ALA A 205 6.83 33.82 19.62
N GLY A 206 7.06 32.53 19.35
CA GLY A 206 7.55 31.56 20.32
C GLY A 206 6.46 30.93 21.18
N THR A 207 5.19 31.17 20.85
CA THR A 207 4.06 30.50 21.49
C THR A 207 4.05 29.03 21.14
N ARG A 208 3.81 28.17 22.11
CA ARG A 208 3.65 26.73 21.90
C ARG A 208 2.18 26.31 21.97
N TYR A 209 1.76 25.48 21.06
CA TYR A 209 0.40 24.97 21.00
C TYR A 209 0.46 23.46 21.26
N GLY A 210 -0.08 23.03 22.40
CA GLY A 210 -0.01 21.64 22.83
C GLY A 210 -1.39 21.08 23.15
N ARG A 211 -1.47 19.74 23.20
CA ARG A 211 -2.67 19.06 23.66
C ARG A 211 -2.87 19.38 25.14
N TRP A 212 -4.09 19.81 25.49
CA TRP A 212 -4.41 20.13 26.87
C TRP A 212 -4.19 18.91 27.80
N GLU A 213 -3.25 19.05 28.74
CA GLU A 213 -3.04 18.11 29.84
C GLU A 213 -3.18 18.86 31.16
N PRO A 214 -4.16 18.50 32.03
CA PRO A 214 -4.37 19.17 33.29
C PRO A 214 -3.11 19.12 34.16
N GLY A 215 -2.57 20.30 34.51
CA GLY A 215 -1.48 20.45 35.49
C GLY A 215 -0.06 20.53 34.93
N LEU A 216 0.14 20.44 33.60
CA LEU A 216 1.47 20.52 32.98
C LEU A 216 1.82 21.89 32.38
N PHE A 217 0.87 22.80 32.25
CA PHE A 217 1.05 24.05 31.50
C PHE A 217 0.90 25.31 32.38
N SER A 218 1.80 26.26 32.19
CA SER A 218 1.57 27.63 32.62
C SER A 218 0.73 28.34 31.55
N GLU A 219 -0.36 28.98 31.95
CA GLU A 219 -1.31 29.68 31.05
C GLU A 219 -0.67 30.78 30.18
N GLU A 220 0.58 31.17 30.45
CA GLU A 220 1.25 32.28 29.75
C GLU A 220 1.95 31.86 28.43
N THR A 221 2.36 30.60 28.29
CA THR A 221 3.22 30.18 27.17
C THR A 221 2.67 28.99 26.34
N HIS A 222 1.61 28.32 26.80
CA HIS A 222 1.01 27.20 26.12
C HIS A 222 -0.45 27.46 25.80
N ARG A 223 -0.83 27.21 24.57
CA ARG A 223 -2.15 27.41 24.04
C ARG A 223 -2.74 26.06 23.56
N HIS A 224 -4.04 26.05 23.38
CA HIS A 224 -4.73 24.86 22.93
C HIS A 224 -4.44 24.53 21.46
N TYR A 225 -4.25 23.26 21.21
CA TYR A 225 -4.09 22.67 19.93
C TYR A 225 -5.10 21.53 19.79
N PHE A 226 -5.92 21.61 18.77
CA PHE A 226 -6.82 20.52 18.40
C PHE A 226 -6.50 20.07 16.98
N CYS A 227 -6.52 18.77 16.75
CA CYS A 227 -6.41 18.19 15.43
C CYS A 227 -7.57 17.25 15.21
N ASN A 228 -8.46 17.62 14.33
CA ASN A 228 -9.63 16.84 13.96
C ASN A 228 -9.46 16.30 12.55
N THR A 229 -9.80 15.02 12.34
CA THR A 229 -9.88 14.43 11.02
C THR A 229 -11.29 14.66 10.48
N TYR A 230 -11.42 15.23 9.28
CA TYR A 230 -12.73 15.52 8.69
C TYR A 230 -12.97 14.91 7.31
N GLY A 231 -11.98 14.21 6.75
CA GLY A 231 -12.14 13.48 5.51
C GLY A 231 -11.07 12.41 5.38
N ASP A 232 -11.50 11.17 5.22
CA ASP A 232 -10.63 10.02 5.04
C ASP A 232 -10.84 9.39 3.66
N GLY A 233 -9.75 9.19 2.93
CA GLY A 233 -9.72 8.42 1.70
C GLY A 233 -8.68 7.32 1.78
N PRO A 234 -8.61 6.44 0.81
CA PRO A 234 -7.62 5.36 0.81
C PRO A 234 -6.18 5.85 0.60
N LEU A 235 -6.00 7.02 -0.03
CA LEU A 235 -4.70 7.61 -0.36
C LEU A 235 -4.52 9.03 0.18
N ALA A 236 -5.53 9.60 0.82
CA ALA A 236 -5.47 10.94 1.39
C ALA A 236 -6.35 11.07 2.62
N VAL A 237 -5.96 11.93 3.54
CA VAL A 237 -6.72 12.30 4.74
C VAL A 237 -6.61 13.80 4.96
N TRP A 238 -7.71 14.42 5.40
CA TRP A 238 -7.77 15.82 5.75
C TRP A 238 -7.82 16.03 7.25
N TYR A 239 -7.05 17.00 7.73
CA TYR A 239 -7.02 17.43 9.13
C TYR A 239 -7.41 18.89 9.22
N ALA A 240 -8.20 19.23 10.20
CA ALA A 240 -8.35 20.60 10.70
C ALA A 240 -7.46 20.74 11.93
N ILE A 241 -6.43 21.53 11.81
CA ILE A 241 -5.54 21.90 12.92
C ILE A 241 -6.01 23.24 13.45
N GLU A 242 -6.53 23.23 14.65
CA GLU A 242 -7.14 24.39 15.31
C GLU A 242 -6.20 24.89 16.39
N LEU A 243 -5.79 26.14 16.29
CA LEU A 243 -4.87 26.81 17.19
C LEU A 243 -5.56 28.02 17.86
N ASP A 244 -5.43 28.12 19.16
CA ASP A 244 -5.95 29.26 19.92
C ASP A 244 -4.98 30.45 19.82
N ILE A 245 -5.38 31.49 19.10
CA ILE A 245 -4.56 32.69 18.87
C ILE A 245 -4.86 33.77 19.92
N LYS A 246 -3.81 34.27 20.55
CA LYS A 246 -3.93 35.33 21.56
C LYS A 246 -4.34 36.67 20.92
N ASP A 247 -5.41 37.27 21.44
CA ASP A 247 -5.86 38.63 21.10
C ASP A 247 -6.07 38.88 19.58
N GLY A 248 -6.10 37.79 18.76
CA GLY A 248 -6.22 37.89 17.32
C GLY A 248 -4.94 38.33 16.59
N GLU A 249 -3.81 38.38 17.28
CA GLU A 249 -2.51 38.71 16.67
C GLU A 249 -1.98 37.51 15.87
N MET A 250 -2.15 37.58 14.55
CA MET A 250 -1.71 36.53 13.66
C MET A 250 -0.19 36.39 13.67
N PRO A 251 0.33 35.16 13.85
CA PRO A 251 1.74 34.88 13.66
C PRO A 251 2.15 34.98 12.19
N ASP A 252 3.42 35.29 11.92
CA ASP A 252 3.95 35.27 10.55
C ASP A 252 3.96 33.86 9.98
N TRP A 253 4.23 32.86 10.81
CA TRP A 253 4.25 31.46 10.48
C TRP A 253 3.94 30.56 11.69
N VAL A 254 3.52 29.34 11.42
CA VAL A 254 3.35 28.28 12.42
C VAL A 254 4.08 27.03 11.95
N ASP A 255 4.89 26.46 12.83
CA ASP A 255 5.53 25.16 12.64
C ASP A 255 4.65 24.04 13.22
N ILE A 256 4.16 23.16 12.37
CA ILE A 256 3.38 22.00 12.73
C ILE A 256 4.31 20.80 12.70
N PRO A 257 4.64 20.19 13.84
CA PRO A 257 5.52 19.04 13.88
C PRO A 257 4.85 17.83 13.25
N ILE A 258 5.59 17.15 12.38
CA ILE A 258 5.15 15.97 11.68
C ILE A 258 6.15 14.84 11.96
N GLY A 259 5.62 13.65 12.17
CA GLY A 259 6.47 12.52 12.54
C GLY A 259 7.10 12.72 13.91
N TYR A 260 7.51 11.85 14.62
CA TYR A 260 7.99 11.84 16.02
C TYR A 260 8.90 13.03 16.44
N GLY A 261 8.62 14.24 15.93
CA GLY A 261 9.29 15.50 16.31
C GLY A 261 10.63 15.76 15.62
N ALA A 262 10.97 15.00 14.59
CA ALA A 262 12.21 15.19 13.84
C ALA A 262 12.08 16.18 12.68
N GLU A 263 10.87 16.41 12.21
CA GLU A 263 10.56 17.22 11.02
C GLU A 263 9.32 18.09 11.33
N SER A 264 9.25 19.27 10.75
CA SER A 264 8.10 20.15 10.87
C SER A 264 7.63 20.65 9.51
N LEU A 265 6.36 20.97 9.43
CA LEU A 265 5.76 21.66 8.31
C LEU A 265 5.56 23.12 8.74
N ARG A 266 6.23 24.05 8.09
CA ARG A 266 6.02 25.47 8.30
C ARG A 266 4.91 25.99 7.39
N VAL A 267 3.90 26.59 8.00
CA VAL A 267 2.83 27.31 7.31
C VAL A 267 3.12 28.81 7.44
N ASN A 268 3.55 29.44 6.35
CA ASN A 268 3.95 30.85 6.31
C ASN A 268 2.80 31.69 5.76
N PHE A 269 2.12 32.42 6.64
CA PHE A 269 0.94 33.21 6.28
C PHE A 269 1.30 34.52 5.55
N LYS A 270 2.52 35.02 5.75
CA LYS A 270 3.01 36.20 5.05
C LYS A 270 3.27 35.98 3.58
N GLU A 271 3.80 34.81 3.25
CA GLU A 271 4.18 34.43 1.90
C GLU A 271 3.12 33.58 1.20
N GLY A 272 2.16 33.02 1.94
CA GLY A 272 1.14 32.13 1.43
C GLY A 272 1.70 30.78 0.97
N VAL A 273 2.73 30.28 1.65
CA VAL A 273 3.44 29.04 1.24
C VAL A 273 3.60 28.07 2.40
N VAL A 274 3.77 26.81 2.01
CA VAL A 274 4.10 25.71 2.93
C VAL A 274 5.52 25.24 2.65
N GLU A 275 6.33 25.19 3.71
CA GLU A 275 7.77 24.88 3.66
C GLU A 275 8.12 23.74 4.63
N PRO A 276 9.26 23.01 4.41
CA PRO A 276 9.77 22.01 5.33
C PRO A 276 10.38 22.62 6.59
#